data_9852ae4da57e787af781d96c75d0623d
#
_entry.id   9852ae4da57e787af781d96c75d0623d
#
_cell.length_a   1.000
_cell.length_b   1.000
_cell.length_c   1.000
_cell.angle_alpha   90.00
_cell.angle_beta   90.00
_cell.angle_gamma   90.00
#
_symmetry.space_group_name_H-M   'P 1'
#
loop_
_entity.id
_entity.type
_entity.pdbx_description
1 polymer ?
#
loop_
_entity_poly.entity_id
_entity_poly.type
_entity_poly.pdbx_seq_one_letter_code
_entity_poly.pdbx_strand_id
1 'polypeptide(L)' 'MNQVINAEKKLIQILKILKMSPMPYSTLKNLSGYRFKKEHRDFPELMKLGLRLHLINLDRYSREYELTPYSTRIIE' A
#
# COMPACT_ATOMS: atom_id res chain seq x y z
N MET A 1 -20.18 5.89 -1.49
CA MET A 1 -19.50 6.46 -2.64
C MET A 1 -18.18 7.10 -2.28
N ASN A 2 -18.21 8.05 -1.33
CA ASN A 2 -16.97 8.72 -0.91
C ASN A 2 -15.92 7.75 -0.37
N GLN A 3 -16.37 6.68 0.28
CA GLN A 3 -15.46 5.70 0.86
C GLN A 3 -14.66 4.96 -0.21
N VAL A 4 -15.28 4.64 -1.34
CA VAL A 4 -14.59 3.95 -2.42
C VAL A 4 -13.53 4.85 -3.04
N ILE A 5 -13.89 6.12 -3.29
CA ILE A 5 -12.94 7.08 -3.84
C ILE A 5 -11.77 7.30 -2.88
N ASN A 6 -12.07 7.41 -1.59
CA ASN A 6 -11.02 7.60 -0.59
C ASN A 6 -10.09 6.39 -0.52
N ALA A 7 -10.65 5.18 -0.62
CA ALA A 7 -9.85 3.97 -0.59
C ALA A 7 -8.90 3.90 -1.79
N GLU A 8 -9.39 4.28 -2.96
CA GLU A 8 -8.55 4.31 -4.16
C GLU A 8 -7.41 5.29 -4.01
N LYS A 9 -7.70 6.50 -3.53
CA LYS A 9 -6.68 7.52 -3.33
C LYS A 9 -5.64 7.07 -2.33
N LYS A 10 -6.09 6.46 -1.24
CA LYS A 10 -5.18 5.97 -0.20
C LYS A 10 -4.30 4.85 -0.72
N LEU A 11 -4.87 3.94 -1.49
CA LEU A 11 -4.10 2.85 -2.07
C LEU A 11 -3.06 3.39 -3.05
N ILE A 12 -3.42 4.36 -3.86
CA ILE A 12 -2.48 4.98 -4.79
C ILE A 12 -1.33 5.62 -4.04
N GLN A 13 -1.60 6.28 -2.92
CA GLN A 13 -0.54 6.86 -2.09
C GLN A 13 0.43 5.79 -1.59
N ILE A 14 -0.11 4.66 -1.16
CA ILE A 14 0.74 3.54 -0.71
C ILE A 14 1.62 3.06 -1.87
N LEU A 15 1.06 2.92 -3.04
CA LEU A 15 1.82 2.49 -4.22
C LEU A 15 2.92 3.48 -4.57
N LYS A 16 2.63 4.76 -4.49
CA LYS A 16 3.63 5.81 -4.78
C LYS A 16 4.78 5.79 -3.78
N ILE A 17 4.48 5.50 -2.52
CA ILE A 17 5.53 5.37 -1.51
C ILE A 17 6.42 4.18 -1.84
N LEU A 18 5.83 3.04 -2.17
CA LEU A 18 6.58 1.85 -2.53
C LEU A 18 7.39 2.02 -3.81
N LYS A 19 6.98 2.94 -4.67
CA LYS A 19 7.75 3.25 -5.87
C LYS A 19 9.14 3.76 -5.53
N MET A 20 9.30 4.38 -4.39
CA MET A 20 10.59 4.89 -3.94
C MET A 20 11.55 3.76 -3.56
N SER A 21 11.06 2.78 -2.83
CA SER A 21 11.82 1.58 -2.48
C SER A 21 10.93 0.60 -1.74
N PRO A 22 11.26 -0.69 -1.77
CA PRO A 22 10.57 -1.67 -0.94
C PRO A 22 10.75 -1.32 0.53
N MET A 23 9.76 -1.65 1.34
CA MET A 23 9.86 -1.35 2.77
C MET A 23 8.96 -2.27 3.58
N PRO A 24 9.27 -2.48 4.88
CA PRO A 24 8.44 -3.33 5.73
C PRO A 24 7.12 -2.65 6.07
N TYR A 25 6.20 -3.46 6.58
CA TYR A 25 4.85 -3.01 6.89
C TYR A 25 4.82 -1.77 7.80
N SER A 26 5.58 -1.81 8.88
CA SER A 26 5.55 -0.71 9.84
C SER A 26 6.05 0.61 9.24
N THR A 27 7.10 0.54 8.44
CA THR A 27 7.63 1.73 7.78
C THR A 27 6.62 2.28 6.78
N LEU A 28 6.04 1.40 5.97
CA LEU A 28 5.05 1.80 4.98
C LEU A 28 3.83 2.43 5.66
N LYS A 29 3.38 1.83 6.76
CA LYS A 29 2.26 2.35 7.51
C LYS A 29 2.54 3.76 8.04
N ASN A 30 3.72 3.98 8.58
CA ASN A 30 4.10 5.28 9.11
C ASN A 30 4.17 6.34 8.01
N LEU A 31 4.78 5.98 6.89
CA LEU A 31 4.94 6.93 5.79
C LEU A 31 3.60 7.26 5.12
N SER A 32 2.67 6.33 5.15
CA SER A 32 1.35 6.56 4.56
C SER A 32 0.44 7.37 5.49
N GLY A 33 0.87 7.63 6.72
CA GLY A 33 0.09 8.45 7.65
C GLY A 33 -0.99 7.68 8.39
N TYR A 34 -0.98 6.37 8.33
CA TYR A 34 -2.01 5.55 8.98
C TYR A 34 -1.61 5.07 10.36
N ARG A 35 -0.80 5.82 11.04
CA ARG A 35 -0.33 5.41 12.36
C ARG A 35 -1.25 5.83 13.50
N PHE A 36 -2.33 6.56 13.20
CA PHE A 36 -3.20 7.05 14.26
C PHE A 36 -4.63 6.53 14.16
N LYS A 37 -5.06 5.91 15.24
CA LYS A 37 -6.46 5.66 15.58
C LYS A 37 -7.31 5.07 14.45
N LYS A 38 -8.31 5.83 14.01
CA LYS A 38 -9.30 5.37 13.04
C LYS A 38 -8.67 4.92 11.73
N GLU A 39 -7.57 5.55 11.38
CA GLU A 39 -6.89 5.24 10.13
C GLU A 39 -6.26 3.86 10.14
N HIS A 40 -6.00 3.31 11.32
CA HIS A 40 -5.41 1.98 11.45
C HIS A 40 -6.21 0.90 10.77
N ARG A 41 -7.52 1.03 10.76
CA ARG A 41 -8.40 0.00 10.22
C ARG A 41 -8.28 -0.10 8.70
N ASP A 42 -8.10 1.04 8.07
CA ASP A 42 -8.05 1.09 6.62
C ASP A 42 -6.75 0.49 6.08
N PHE A 43 -5.65 0.71 6.77
CA PHE A 43 -4.36 0.30 6.25
C PHE A 43 -4.26 -1.21 6.03
N PRO A 44 -4.59 -2.08 7.01
CA PRO A 44 -4.55 -3.52 6.76
C PRO A 44 -5.45 -3.95 5.60
N GLU A 45 -6.63 -3.35 5.50
CA GLU A 45 -7.55 -3.68 4.43
C GLU A 45 -7.01 -3.24 3.07
N LEU A 46 -6.38 -2.08 3.01
CA LEU A 46 -5.78 -1.58 1.78
C LEU A 46 -4.62 -2.46 1.36
N MET A 47 -3.81 -2.92 2.31
CA MET A 47 -2.71 -3.83 2.01
C MET A 47 -3.23 -5.17 1.48
N LYS A 48 -4.28 -5.70 2.08
CA LYS A 48 -4.90 -6.93 1.59
C LYS A 48 -5.43 -6.75 0.18
N LEU A 49 -6.07 -5.62 -0.08
CA LEU A 49 -6.58 -5.31 -1.41
C LEU A 49 -5.46 -5.22 -2.43
N GLY A 50 -4.39 -4.53 -2.08
CA GLY A 50 -3.24 -4.43 -2.96
C GLY A 50 -2.61 -5.77 -3.31
N LEU A 51 -2.52 -6.65 -2.31
CA LEU A 51 -2.01 -8.01 -2.55
C LEU A 51 -2.96 -8.81 -3.43
N ARG A 52 -4.25 -8.70 -3.18
CA ARG A 52 -5.26 -9.42 -3.96
C ARG A 52 -5.28 -8.99 -5.41
N LEU A 53 -5.11 -7.71 -5.67
CA LEU A 53 -5.12 -7.16 -7.02
C LEU A 53 -3.75 -7.26 -7.71
N HIS A 54 -2.78 -7.88 -7.06
CA HIS A 54 -1.41 -8.01 -7.57
C HIS A 54 -0.74 -6.67 -7.83
N LEU A 55 -1.08 -5.68 -7.04
CA LEU A 55 -0.43 -4.37 -7.09
C LEU A 55 0.78 -4.32 -6.18
N ILE A 56 0.76 -5.11 -5.13
CA ILE A 56 1.82 -5.19 -4.12
C ILE A 56 2.22 -6.64 -3.96
N ASN A 57 3.49 -6.87 -3.70
CA ASN A 57 4.01 -8.19 -3.41
C ASN A 57 4.77 -8.15 -2.10
N LEU A 58 4.72 -9.23 -1.34
CA LEU A 58 5.49 -9.37 -0.09
C LEU A 58 6.66 -10.29 -0.33
N ASP A 59 7.86 -9.76 -0.19
CA ASP A 59 9.07 -10.57 -0.26
C ASP A 59 9.22 -11.34 1.04
N ARG A 60 9.19 -12.65 0.95
CA ARG A 60 9.22 -13.51 2.14
C ARG A 60 10.57 -13.50 2.86
N TYR A 61 11.63 -13.19 2.14
CA TYR A 61 12.96 -13.18 2.73
C TYR A 61 13.23 -11.90 3.51
N SER A 62 13.01 -10.77 2.87
CA SER A 62 13.24 -9.47 3.50
C SER A 62 12.05 -9.01 4.33
N ARG A 63 10.87 -9.58 4.09
CA ARG A 63 9.61 -9.17 4.69
C ARG A 63 9.23 -7.74 4.36
N GLU A 64 9.69 -7.29 3.20
CA GLU A 64 9.36 -5.98 2.69
C GLU A 64 8.30 -6.09 1.62
N TYR A 65 7.44 -5.09 1.57
CA TYR A 65 6.47 -4.98 0.50
C TYR A 65 7.08 -4.23 -0.66
N GLU A 66 6.69 -4.59 -1.85
CA GLU A 66 7.23 -3.99 -3.07
C GLU A 66 6.13 -3.90 -4.12
N LEU A 67 6.33 -3.03 -5.10
CA LEU A 67 5.41 -2.95 -6.23
C LEU A 67 5.62 -4.11 -7.17
N THR A 68 4.52 -4.56 -7.79
CA THR A 68 4.61 -5.51 -8.89
C THR A 68 4.89 -4.73 -10.18
N PRO A 69 5.40 -5.39 -11.23
CA PRO A 69 5.56 -4.73 -12.53
C PRO A 69 4.24 -4.15 -13.06
N TYR A 70 3.15 -4.84 -12.76
CA TYR A 70 1.83 -4.39 -13.18
C TYR A 70 1.48 -3.03 -12.57
N SER A 71 1.67 -2.87 -11.28
CA SER A 71 1.33 -1.62 -10.61
C SER A 71 2.25 -0.49 -11.00
N THR A 72 3.51 -0.79 -11.30
CA THR A 72 4.44 0.22 -11.77
C THR A 72 3.92 0.91 -13.03
N ARG A 73 3.30 0.15 -13.91
CA ARG A 73 2.72 0.71 -15.13
C ARG A 73 1.51 1.58 -14.83
N ILE A 74 0.74 1.23 -13.82
CA ILE A 74 -0.48 1.98 -13.48
C ILE A 74 -0.17 3.35 -12.91
N ILE A 75 0.85 3.44 -12.08
CA ILE A 75 1.14 4.69 -11.35
C ILE A 75 2.19 5.57 -12.02
N GLU A 76 2.68 5.18 -13.16
CA GLU A 76 3.64 6.00 -13.90
C GLU A 76 3.05 7.31 -14.42
#